data_c2f119f9d836a81715c93f5de6f53206
#
_entry.id   c2f119f9d836a81715c93f5de6f53206
#
_cell.length_a   1.000
_cell.length_b   1.000
_cell.length_c   1.000
_cell.angle_alpha   90.00
_cell.angle_beta   90.00
_cell.angle_gamma   90.00
#
_symmetry.space_group_name_H-M   'P 1'
#
loop_
_entity.id
_entity.type
_entity.pdbx_description
1 polymer ?
#
loop_
_entity_poly.entity_id
_entity_poly.type
_entity_poly.pdbx_seq_one_letter_code
_entity_poly.pdbx_strand_id
1 'polypeptide(L)'
;YYPVQSNSAEIEAMRSGRLHFAGFSTGPTGFAVNLAGAVPFAAKGRGDEVQGYNLLAVVKASSPFQSMADLKGKRVAHTSPSSNSGNLAPRVLFPDLGLKPDEDYKPLMSGGHDKSTLGVASGDYDMAPVASDVFDRMIIRGTVKKEDFRILYKSPVFPTSSFAYAHDLKPELASKLKACFYEFRFTPEMQKEFNGDDRFLPITYQKDWAIVRDVAEKTGTPYNKNAYDAEAKREADAAAKKALEQQQQSAPKQ
;
A
#
# COMPACT_ATOMS: atom_id res chain seq x y z
N TYR A 1 -9.98 -11.61 -18.21
CA TYR A 1 -9.87 -11.07 -16.85
C TYR A 1 -9.82 -12.22 -15.85
N TYR A 2 -8.77 -12.29 -15.03
CA TYR A 2 -8.62 -13.27 -13.96
C TYR A 2 -8.74 -12.55 -12.61
N PRO A 3 -9.81 -12.73 -11.86
CA PRO A 3 -9.88 -12.20 -10.51
C PRO A 3 -8.97 -13.03 -9.60
N VAL A 4 -7.89 -12.45 -9.12
CA VAL A 4 -7.01 -13.05 -8.11
C VAL A 4 -7.37 -12.53 -6.73
N GLN A 5 -7.29 -13.39 -5.73
CA GLN A 5 -7.79 -13.08 -4.38
C GLN A 5 -6.72 -12.45 -3.46
N SER A 6 -5.44 -12.51 -3.86
CA SER A 6 -4.33 -11.94 -3.09
C SER A 6 -3.16 -11.56 -3.98
N ASN A 7 -2.29 -10.69 -3.46
CA ASN A 7 -1.05 -10.31 -4.14
C ASN A 7 -0.14 -11.52 -4.39
N SER A 8 -0.06 -12.45 -3.46
CA SER A 8 0.75 -13.66 -3.61
C SER A 8 0.22 -14.55 -4.73
N ALA A 9 -1.10 -14.74 -4.83
CA ALA A 9 -1.72 -15.51 -5.91
C ALA A 9 -1.48 -14.86 -7.28
N GLU A 10 -1.48 -13.54 -7.37
CA GLU A 10 -1.22 -12.77 -8.58
C GLU A 10 0.23 -12.95 -9.05
N ILE A 11 1.20 -12.82 -8.13
CA ILE A 11 2.63 -13.01 -8.40
C ILE A 11 2.89 -14.46 -8.84
N GLU A 12 2.31 -15.44 -8.15
CA GLU A 12 2.47 -16.85 -8.50
C GLU A 12 1.84 -17.19 -9.87
N ALA A 13 0.69 -16.60 -10.19
CA ALA A 13 0.07 -16.77 -11.51
C ALA A 13 0.96 -16.22 -12.64
N MET A 14 1.62 -15.08 -12.41
CA MET A 14 2.59 -14.54 -13.37
C MET A 14 3.85 -15.40 -13.44
N ARG A 15 4.42 -15.81 -12.31
CA ARG A 15 5.61 -16.68 -12.25
C ARG A 15 5.40 -18.02 -12.94
N SER A 16 4.20 -18.57 -12.87
CA SER A 16 3.84 -19.84 -13.53
C SER A 16 3.38 -19.69 -14.99
N GLY A 17 3.49 -18.50 -15.58
CA GLY A 17 3.10 -18.24 -16.97
C GLY A 17 1.59 -18.22 -17.22
N ARG A 18 0.76 -18.22 -16.19
CA ARG A 18 -0.71 -18.15 -16.30
C ARG A 18 -1.25 -16.74 -16.37
N LEU A 19 -0.47 -15.74 -15.96
CA LEU A 19 -0.82 -14.34 -16.00
C LEU A 19 0.30 -13.56 -16.71
N HIS A 20 -0.06 -12.84 -17.77
CA HIS A 20 0.90 -12.16 -18.63
C HIS A 20 0.94 -10.65 -18.41
N PHE A 21 -0.07 -10.11 -17.72
CA PHE A 21 -0.22 -8.70 -17.42
C PHE A 21 -1.04 -8.52 -16.15
N ALA A 22 -0.58 -7.61 -15.26
CA ALA A 22 -1.27 -7.31 -13.99
C ALA A 22 -0.96 -5.91 -13.48
N GLY A 23 -1.79 -5.44 -12.53
CA GLY A 23 -1.55 -4.22 -11.76
C GLY A 23 -1.14 -4.57 -10.33
N PHE A 24 0.05 -4.16 -9.91
CA PHE A 24 0.58 -4.42 -8.57
C PHE A 24 0.58 -3.15 -7.72
N SER A 25 0.26 -3.27 -6.44
CA SER A 25 0.43 -2.19 -5.48
C SER A 25 1.91 -1.99 -5.12
N THR A 26 2.22 -0.94 -4.34
CA THR A 26 3.59 -0.46 -4.07
C THR A 26 4.56 -1.56 -3.64
N GLY A 27 4.26 -2.30 -2.58
CA GLY A 27 5.12 -3.39 -2.07
C GLY A 27 5.17 -4.60 -2.99
N PRO A 28 4.01 -5.17 -3.40
CA PRO A 28 3.93 -6.33 -4.30
C PRO A 28 4.66 -6.15 -5.63
N THR A 29 4.79 -4.92 -6.16
CA THR A 29 5.60 -4.66 -7.36
C THR A 29 7.03 -5.19 -7.21
N GLY A 30 7.68 -4.99 -6.06
CA GLY A 30 9.04 -5.48 -5.82
C GLY A 30 9.15 -7.01 -5.87
N PHE A 31 8.21 -7.71 -5.28
CA PHE A 31 8.15 -9.18 -5.36
C PHE A 31 7.85 -9.66 -6.78
N ALA A 32 6.91 -9.02 -7.47
CA ALA A 32 6.58 -9.37 -8.86
C ALA A 32 7.79 -9.24 -9.78
N VAL A 33 8.59 -8.17 -9.64
CA VAL A 33 9.83 -7.98 -10.40
C VAL A 33 10.84 -9.08 -10.09
N ASN A 34 11.13 -9.30 -8.81
CA ASN A 34 12.23 -10.17 -8.41
C ASN A 34 11.92 -11.66 -8.52
N LEU A 35 10.66 -12.07 -8.36
CA LEU A 35 10.27 -13.49 -8.30
C LEU A 35 9.51 -13.97 -9.55
N ALA A 36 8.81 -13.06 -10.24
CA ALA A 36 8.01 -13.42 -11.40
C ALA A 36 8.52 -12.76 -12.70
N GLY A 37 9.61 -12.00 -12.65
CA GLY A 37 10.14 -11.31 -13.82
C GLY A 37 9.18 -10.26 -14.41
N ALA A 38 8.34 -9.66 -13.55
CA ALA A 38 7.45 -8.59 -13.98
C ALA A 38 8.24 -7.38 -14.48
N VAL A 39 7.77 -6.76 -15.56
CA VAL A 39 8.35 -5.55 -16.15
C VAL A 39 7.37 -4.40 -15.95
N PRO A 40 7.48 -3.60 -14.86
CA PRO A 40 6.68 -2.41 -14.69
C PRO A 40 6.90 -1.42 -15.80
N PHE A 41 5.82 -0.89 -16.37
CA PHE A 41 5.90 0.02 -17.52
C PHE A 41 4.99 1.23 -17.40
N ALA A 42 3.91 1.15 -16.61
CA ALA A 42 2.96 2.24 -16.48
C ALA A 42 2.48 2.41 -15.03
N ALA A 43 2.22 3.64 -14.65
CA ALA A 43 1.50 4.02 -13.44
C ALA A 43 0.44 5.07 -13.78
N LYS A 44 -0.56 5.22 -12.91
CA LYS A 44 -1.53 6.32 -13.05
C LYS A 44 -0.85 7.64 -12.78
N GLY A 45 -1.35 8.71 -13.42
CA GLY A 45 -0.83 10.05 -13.23
C GLY A 45 -1.75 11.12 -13.77
N ARG A 46 -1.33 12.38 -13.59
CA ARG A 46 -2.02 13.57 -14.04
C ARG A 46 -1.06 14.46 -14.81
N GLY A 47 -1.43 14.87 -16.02
CA GLY A 47 -0.51 15.60 -16.88
C GLY A 47 0.75 14.76 -17.12
N ASP A 48 1.91 15.29 -16.75
CA ASP A 48 3.20 14.63 -16.89
C ASP A 48 3.76 14.08 -15.55
N GLU A 49 2.97 14.11 -14.48
CA GLU A 49 3.39 13.69 -13.16
C GLU A 49 2.77 12.35 -12.78
N VAL A 50 3.62 11.35 -12.51
CA VAL A 50 3.20 10.09 -11.89
C VAL A 50 2.68 10.37 -10.50
N GLN A 51 1.47 9.98 -10.24
CA GLN A 51 0.85 10.14 -8.93
C GLN A 51 1.45 9.18 -7.92
N GLY A 52 1.69 9.73 -6.76
CA GLY A 52 2.15 9.00 -5.61
C GLY A 52 1.28 9.29 -4.39
N TYR A 53 1.69 8.73 -3.28
CA TYR A 53 1.10 8.99 -1.99
C TYR A 53 2.19 9.22 -0.94
N ASN A 54 1.82 9.85 0.16
CA ASN A 54 2.70 10.04 1.31
C ASN A 54 2.26 9.12 2.45
N LEU A 55 3.17 8.71 3.29
CA LEU A 55 2.87 8.29 4.63
C LEU A 55 2.51 9.53 5.45
N LEU A 56 1.36 9.53 6.11
CA LEU A 56 0.94 10.52 7.07
C LEU A 56 0.92 9.89 8.45
N ALA A 57 1.63 10.47 9.43
CA ALA A 57 1.45 10.12 10.83
C ALA A 57 0.28 10.96 11.38
N VAL A 58 -0.88 10.34 11.55
CA VAL A 58 -2.10 11.03 11.97
C VAL A 58 -2.42 10.76 13.44
N VAL A 59 -2.79 11.81 14.16
CA VAL A 59 -3.32 11.77 15.53
C VAL A 59 -4.66 12.49 15.58
N LYS A 60 -5.45 12.28 16.63
CA LYS A 60 -6.68 13.05 16.85
C LYS A 60 -6.33 14.53 17.06
N ALA A 61 -7.04 15.46 16.43
CA ALA A 61 -6.77 16.90 16.53
C ALA A 61 -6.82 17.41 17.98
N SER A 62 -7.73 16.85 18.79
CA SER A 62 -7.88 17.17 20.21
C SER A 62 -6.84 16.50 21.13
N SER A 63 -5.96 15.65 20.60
CA SER A 63 -4.91 15.00 21.38
C SER A 63 -3.83 15.99 21.82
N PRO A 64 -3.11 15.72 22.93
CA PRO A 64 -2.02 16.58 23.39
C PRO A 64 -0.74 16.43 22.54
N PHE A 65 -0.66 15.47 21.64
CA PHE A 65 0.55 15.13 20.88
C PHE A 65 0.89 16.21 19.84
N GLN A 66 2.10 16.77 19.91
CA GLN A 66 2.59 17.81 19.01
C GLN A 66 3.78 17.35 18.16
N SER A 67 4.44 16.27 18.58
CA SER A 67 5.62 15.69 17.92
C SER A 67 5.55 14.17 17.90
N MET A 68 6.41 13.56 17.08
CA MET A 68 6.53 12.10 17.04
C MET A 68 7.08 11.55 18.37
N ALA A 69 7.95 12.28 19.05
CA ALA A 69 8.52 11.87 20.35
C ALA A 69 7.47 11.74 21.48
N ASP A 70 6.35 12.47 21.40
CA ASP A 70 5.26 12.40 22.38
C ASP A 70 4.53 11.04 22.34
N LEU A 71 4.79 10.25 21.32
CA LEU A 71 4.13 8.96 21.09
C LEU A 71 4.86 7.76 21.69
N LYS A 72 5.94 7.98 22.44
CA LYS A 72 6.62 6.92 23.20
C LYS A 72 5.68 6.28 24.22
N GLY A 73 5.60 4.95 24.20
CA GLY A 73 4.69 4.18 25.06
C GLY A 73 3.21 4.29 24.68
N LYS A 74 2.86 4.90 23.54
CA LYS A 74 1.48 5.08 23.12
C LYS A 74 1.01 3.95 22.19
N ARG A 75 -0.31 3.88 21.95
CA ARG A 75 -0.95 2.90 21.08
C ARG A 75 -0.84 3.36 19.64
N VAL A 76 0.12 2.80 18.90
CA VAL A 76 0.36 3.13 17.50
C VAL A 76 -0.14 2.01 16.61
N ALA A 77 -1.11 2.31 15.74
CA ALA A 77 -1.69 1.34 14.83
C ALA A 77 -0.88 1.28 13.53
N HIS A 78 -0.18 0.18 13.31
CA HIS A 78 0.29 -0.19 11.98
C HIS A 78 -0.79 -0.93 11.20
N THR A 79 -0.67 -1.03 9.86
CA THR A 79 -1.72 -1.67 9.04
C THR A 79 -1.54 -3.18 8.91
N SER A 80 -0.52 -3.60 8.19
CA SER A 80 -0.11 -4.99 7.99
C SER A 80 1.40 -5.07 7.84
N PRO A 81 2.00 -6.24 8.08
CA PRO A 81 3.46 -6.41 8.04
C PRO A 81 4.13 -5.97 6.74
N SER A 82 3.51 -6.23 5.59
CA SER A 82 4.03 -5.88 4.24
C SER A 82 3.64 -4.48 3.75
N SER A 83 2.78 -3.78 4.48
CA SER A 83 2.36 -2.43 4.06
C SER A 83 3.54 -1.48 4.05
N ASN A 84 3.80 -0.83 2.90
CA ASN A 84 4.87 0.15 2.79
C ASN A 84 4.66 1.31 3.77
N SER A 85 3.66 2.16 3.58
CA SER A 85 3.42 3.33 4.46
C SER A 85 2.83 2.98 5.81
N GLY A 86 2.16 1.84 5.95
CA GLY A 86 1.54 1.44 7.21
C GLY A 86 2.44 0.63 8.14
N ASN A 87 3.62 0.18 7.70
CA ASN A 87 4.53 -0.59 8.54
C ASN A 87 6.02 -0.43 8.19
N LEU A 88 6.42 -0.67 6.93
CA LEU A 88 7.84 -0.72 6.58
C LEU A 88 8.49 0.67 6.61
N ALA A 89 7.90 1.66 5.95
CA ALA A 89 8.41 3.02 5.94
C ALA A 89 8.45 3.68 7.34
N PRO A 90 7.45 3.50 8.24
CA PRO A 90 7.56 3.90 9.63
C PRO A 90 8.82 3.39 10.34
N ARG A 91 9.23 2.16 10.08
CA ARG A 91 10.43 1.55 10.70
C ARG A 91 11.73 2.22 10.28
N VAL A 92 11.74 2.84 9.09
CA VAL A 92 12.90 3.56 8.55
C VAL A 92 12.86 5.05 8.87
N LEU A 93 11.67 5.65 8.78
CA LEU A 93 11.54 7.11 8.82
C LEU A 93 11.28 7.66 10.23
N PHE A 94 10.61 6.90 11.11
CA PHE A 94 10.26 7.39 12.45
C PHE A 94 11.46 7.46 13.41
N PRO A 95 12.49 6.60 13.33
CA PRO A 95 13.69 6.73 14.18
C PRO A 95 14.35 8.10 14.09
N ASP A 96 14.46 8.68 12.89
CA ASP A 96 15.04 10.02 12.67
C ASP A 96 14.16 11.13 13.26
N LEU A 97 12.91 10.84 13.59
CA LEU A 97 11.96 11.73 14.23
C LEU A 97 11.82 11.50 15.75
N GLY A 98 12.70 10.66 16.32
CA GLY A 98 12.75 10.37 17.75
C GLY A 98 11.73 9.34 18.24
N LEU A 99 11.16 8.52 17.32
CA LEU A 99 10.19 7.47 17.66
C LEU A 99 10.56 6.14 16.98
N LYS A 100 11.05 5.18 17.75
CA LYS A 100 11.54 3.89 17.24
C LYS A 100 10.48 2.80 17.40
N PRO A 101 9.94 2.22 16.30
CA PRO A 101 9.07 1.05 16.37
C PRO A 101 9.79 -0.14 17.06
N ASP A 102 9.03 -0.91 17.84
CA ASP A 102 9.46 -2.05 18.66
C ASP A 102 10.29 -1.69 19.91
N GLU A 103 10.93 -0.51 19.96
CA GLU A 103 11.65 0.00 21.13
C GLU A 103 10.77 0.97 21.94
N ASP A 104 10.35 2.07 21.32
CA ASP A 104 9.56 3.13 21.98
C ASP A 104 8.06 2.80 22.05
N TYR A 105 7.56 1.92 21.17
CA TYR A 105 6.18 1.40 21.17
C TYR A 105 6.10 0.06 20.46
N LYS A 106 5.04 -0.72 20.72
CA LYS A 106 4.78 -1.97 19.98
C LYS A 106 3.71 -1.71 18.91
N PRO A 107 4.00 -1.97 17.62
CA PRO A 107 3.02 -1.82 16.54
C PRO A 107 1.78 -2.70 16.73
N LEU A 108 0.58 -2.09 16.69
CA LEU A 108 -0.70 -2.78 16.76
C LEU A 108 -1.26 -2.93 15.34
N MET A 109 -1.41 -4.15 14.85
CA MET A 109 -1.84 -4.41 13.47
C MET A 109 -3.35 -4.23 13.32
N SER A 110 -3.77 -3.15 12.67
CA SER A 110 -5.19 -2.80 12.44
C SER A 110 -5.82 -3.54 11.26
N GLY A 111 -4.99 -4.03 10.31
CA GLY A 111 -5.43 -4.71 9.10
C GLY A 111 -5.77 -3.82 7.91
N GLY A 112 -5.66 -2.47 8.03
CA GLY A 112 -5.90 -1.55 6.91
C GLY A 112 -5.77 -0.08 7.29
N HIS A 113 -5.48 0.78 6.32
CA HIS A 113 -5.36 2.22 6.54
C HIS A 113 -6.67 2.88 6.99
N ASP A 114 -7.79 2.42 6.45
CA ASP A 114 -9.13 2.83 6.84
C ASP A 114 -9.42 2.48 8.29
N LYS A 115 -9.14 1.25 8.71
CA LYS A 115 -9.29 0.80 10.09
C LYS A 115 -8.38 1.55 11.05
N SER A 116 -7.12 1.80 10.65
CA SER A 116 -6.19 2.62 11.42
C SER A 116 -6.73 4.03 11.64
N THR A 117 -7.23 4.67 10.57
CA THR A 117 -7.78 6.03 10.61
C THR A 117 -9.02 6.10 11.51
N LEU A 118 -9.95 5.13 11.37
CA LEU A 118 -11.14 5.05 12.23
C LEU A 118 -10.78 4.82 13.69
N GLY A 119 -9.80 3.97 13.97
CA GLY A 119 -9.32 3.72 15.33
C GLY A 119 -8.67 4.95 15.99
N VAL A 120 -8.01 5.82 15.20
CA VAL A 120 -7.55 7.12 15.71
C VAL A 120 -8.74 8.05 15.99
N ALA A 121 -9.74 8.09 15.11
CA ALA A 121 -10.94 8.91 15.30
C ALA A 121 -11.74 8.50 16.52
N SER A 122 -11.91 7.20 16.79
CA SER A 122 -12.59 6.65 17.96
C SER A 122 -11.77 6.80 19.26
N GLY A 123 -10.44 6.88 19.16
CA GLY A 123 -9.53 6.89 20.29
C GLY A 123 -9.04 5.50 20.72
N ASP A 124 -9.24 4.47 19.91
CA ASP A 124 -8.66 3.14 20.11
C ASP A 124 -7.14 3.16 19.92
N TYR A 125 -6.66 4.03 19.04
CA TYR A 125 -5.25 4.30 18.80
C TYR A 125 -4.92 5.76 19.02
N ASP A 126 -3.72 6.02 19.52
CA ASP A 126 -3.23 7.38 19.76
C ASP A 126 -2.63 7.98 18.47
N MET A 127 -2.05 7.14 17.60
CA MET A 127 -1.51 7.53 16.30
C MET A 127 -1.59 6.38 15.29
N ALA A 128 -1.65 6.71 14.00
CA ALA A 128 -1.49 5.75 12.92
C ALA A 128 -0.68 6.33 11.74
N PRO A 129 0.28 5.57 11.18
CA PRO A 129 0.82 5.83 9.85
C PRO A 129 -0.17 5.35 8.80
N VAL A 130 -0.69 6.29 8.00
CA VAL A 130 -1.68 6.01 6.96
C VAL A 130 -1.22 6.50 5.60
N ALA A 131 -1.71 5.88 4.53
CA ALA A 131 -1.49 6.35 3.18
C ALA A 131 -2.39 7.56 2.89
N SER A 132 -1.81 8.66 2.38
CA SER A 132 -2.51 9.92 2.13
C SER A 132 -3.69 9.75 1.17
N ASP A 133 -3.53 8.95 0.12
CA ASP A 133 -4.57 8.67 -0.86
C ASP A 133 -5.80 7.94 -0.26
N VAL A 134 -5.57 7.06 0.73
CA VAL A 134 -6.66 6.42 1.49
C VAL A 134 -7.33 7.42 2.41
N PHE A 135 -6.53 8.22 3.13
CA PHE A 135 -7.04 9.26 4.05
C PHE A 135 -7.90 10.28 3.29
N ASP A 136 -7.42 10.77 2.14
CA ASP A 136 -8.16 11.73 1.30
C ASP A 136 -9.47 11.13 0.76
N ARG A 137 -9.47 9.86 0.33
CA ARG A 137 -10.72 9.18 -0.08
C ARG A 137 -11.72 9.05 1.05
N MET A 138 -11.27 8.79 2.28
CA MET A 138 -12.16 8.73 3.45
C MET A 138 -12.81 10.08 3.74
N ILE A 139 -12.06 11.19 3.57
CA ILE A 139 -12.58 12.55 3.69
C ILE A 139 -13.59 12.84 2.59
N ILE A 140 -13.26 12.56 1.32
CA ILE A 140 -14.15 12.79 0.17
C ILE A 140 -15.48 12.03 0.31
N ARG A 141 -15.42 10.80 0.85
CA ARG A 141 -16.61 9.97 1.12
C ARG A 141 -17.37 10.37 2.38
N GLY A 142 -16.88 11.34 3.13
CA GLY A 142 -17.50 11.77 4.40
C GLY A 142 -17.38 10.73 5.53
N THR A 143 -16.51 9.72 5.38
CA THR A 143 -16.29 8.70 6.43
C THR A 143 -15.60 9.29 7.66
N VAL A 144 -14.72 10.27 7.43
CA VAL A 144 -14.04 11.06 8.47
C VAL A 144 -13.97 12.52 8.05
N LYS A 145 -13.75 13.43 9.00
CA LYS A 145 -13.54 14.84 8.72
C LYS A 145 -12.07 15.20 8.90
N LYS A 146 -11.52 16.00 8.00
CA LYS A 146 -10.11 16.40 8.04
C LYS A 146 -9.74 17.13 9.32
N GLU A 147 -10.62 17.97 9.81
CA GLU A 147 -10.48 18.76 11.05
C GLU A 147 -10.39 17.94 12.33
N ASP A 148 -10.83 16.67 12.30
CA ASP A 148 -10.72 15.76 13.44
C ASP A 148 -9.30 15.23 13.64
N PHE A 149 -8.40 15.48 12.69
CA PHE A 149 -7.04 14.95 12.70
C PHE A 149 -5.98 16.04 12.62
N ARG A 150 -4.82 15.75 13.23
CA ARG A 150 -3.57 16.46 13.06
C ARG A 150 -2.55 15.54 12.42
N ILE A 151 -1.80 16.06 11.44
CA ILE A 151 -0.70 15.34 10.79
C ILE A 151 0.59 15.78 11.47
N LEU A 152 1.27 14.87 12.18
CA LEU A 152 2.54 15.12 12.82
C LEU A 152 3.73 14.97 11.87
N TYR A 153 3.59 14.11 10.86
CA TYR A 153 4.63 13.87 9.87
C TYR A 153 4.02 13.51 8.51
N LYS A 154 4.68 13.97 7.45
CA LYS A 154 4.40 13.62 6.06
C LYS A 154 5.70 13.21 5.38
N SER A 155 5.74 11.99 4.83
CA SER A 155 6.92 11.44 4.16
C SER A 155 7.14 12.05 2.76
N PRO A 156 8.31 11.80 2.14
CA PRO A 156 8.44 11.88 0.69
C PRO A 156 7.37 11.04 -0.03
N VAL A 157 7.20 11.29 -1.33
CA VAL A 157 6.20 10.60 -2.15
C VAL A 157 6.65 9.18 -2.47
N PHE A 158 5.75 8.22 -2.28
CA PHE A 158 5.87 6.84 -2.73
C PHE A 158 4.98 6.61 -3.96
N PRO A 159 5.38 5.77 -4.92
CA PRO A 159 4.51 5.38 -6.04
C PRO A 159 3.31 4.57 -5.52
N THR A 160 2.12 4.75 -6.08
CA THR A 160 0.90 4.06 -5.62
C THR A 160 0.82 2.62 -6.12
N SER A 161 1.05 2.42 -7.40
CA SER A 161 0.91 1.13 -8.07
C SER A 161 1.65 1.13 -9.40
N SER A 162 1.95 -0.06 -9.90
CA SER A 162 2.47 -0.26 -11.24
C SER A 162 1.56 -1.18 -12.04
N PHE A 163 1.55 -0.98 -13.36
CA PHE A 163 1.10 -1.98 -14.32
C PHE A 163 2.33 -2.63 -14.94
N ALA A 164 2.36 -3.95 -14.94
CA ALA A 164 3.51 -4.72 -15.38
C ALA A 164 3.09 -5.89 -16.29
N TYR A 165 3.96 -6.25 -17.21
CA TYR A 165 3.81 -7.45 -18.03
C TYR A 165 4.91 -8.48 -17.69
N ALA A 166 4.68 -9.74 -18.00
CA ALA A 166 5.64 -10.82 -17.81
C ALA A 166 6.83 -10.64 -18.77
N HIS A 167 8.06 -10.87 -18.29
CA HIS A 167 9.32 -10.64 -19.04
C HIS A 167 9.39 -11.41 -20.38
N ASP A 168 8.69 -12.54 -20.47
CA ASP A 168 8.61 -13.40 -21.66
C ASP A 168 7.46 -13.05 -22.62
N LEU A 169 6.72 -11.96 -22.35
CA LEU A 169 5.69 -11.47 -23.26
C LEU A 169 6.33 -11.10 -24.60
N LYS A 170 5.74 -11.58 -25.71
CA LYS A 170 6.22 -11.27 -27.06
C LYS A 170 6.41 -9.76 -27.22
N PRO A 171 7.58 -9.30 -27.73
CA PRO A 171 7.91 -7.87 -27.84
C PRO A 171 6.85 -7.02 -28.55
N GLU A 172 6.21 -7.59 -29.60
CA GLU A 172 5.13 -6.93 -30.32
C GLU A 172 3.90 -6.70 -29.46
N LEU A 173 3.55 -7.67 -28.58
CA LEU A 173 2.43 -7.53 -27.66
C LEU A 173 2.77 -6.53 -26.54
N ALA A 174 3.99 -6.56 -26.01
CA ALA A 174 4.45 -5.59 -25.03
C ALA A 174 4.40 -4.15 -25.59
N SER A 175 4.80 -3.95 -26.86
CA SER A 175 4.73 -2.66 -27.53
C SER A 175 3.29 -2.17 -27.72
N LYS A 176 2.39 -3.05 -28.18
CA LYS A 176 0.96 -2.74 -28.34
C LYS A 176 0.30 -2.43 -27.00
N LEU A 177 0.62 -3.19 -25.95
CA LEU A 177 0.13 -2.96 -24.61
C LEU A 177 0.55 -1.57 -24.08
N LYS A 178 1.83 -1.23 -24.22
CA LYS A 178 2.34 0.11 -23.85
C LYS A 178 1.63 1.22 -24.60
N ALA A 179 1.50 1.11 -25.92
CA ALA A 179 0.80 2.10 -26.74
C ALA A 179 -0.65 2.30 -26.27
N CYS A 180 -1.38 1.20 -26.08
CA CYS A 180 -2.75 1.24 -25.59
C CYS A 180 -2.85 1.97 -24.25
N PHE A 181 -1.95 1.71 -23.29
CA PHE A 181 -1.95 2.38 -21.98
C PHE A 181 -1.62 3.87 -22.09
N TYR A 182 -0.59 4.24 -22.85
CA TYR A 182 -0.14 5.63 -22.93
C TYR A 182 -1.09 6.54 -23.73
N GLU A 183 -1.84 5.97 -24.67
CA GLU A 183 -2.85 6.69 -25.45
C GLU A 183 -4.19 6.78 -24.71
N PHE A 184 -4.47 5.88 -23.75
CA PHE A 184 -5.73 5.84 -23.04
C PHE A 184 -5.89 7.09 -22.13
N ARG A 185 -7.07 7.70 -22.18
CA ARG A 185 -7.44 8.81 -21.31
C ARG A 185 -8.59 8.37 -20.42
N PHE A 186 -8.49 8.70 -19.15
CA PHE A 186 -9.50 8.32 -18.17
C PHE A 186 -10.78 9.15 -18.38
N THR A 187 -11.91 8.47 -18.28
CA THR A 187 -13.21 9.16 -18.28
C THR A 187 -13.36 10.02 -17.04
N PRO A 188 -14.29 10.99 -17.01
CA PRO A 188 -14.56 11.78 -15.81
C PRO A 188 -14.87 10.93 -14.58
N GLU A 189 -15.58 9.81 -14.75
CA GLU A 189 -15.88 8.85 -13.68
C GLU A 189 -14.61 8.18 -13.14
N MET A 190 -13.72 7.74 -14.04
CA MET A 190 -12.42 7.15 -13.64
C MET A 190 -11.56 8.19 -12.94
N GLN A 191 -11.51 9.43 -13.43
CA GLN A 191 -10.74 10.50 -12.78
C GLN A 191 -11.24 10.75 -11.35
N LYS A 192 -12.55 10.73 -11.12
CA LYS A 192 -13.14 10.84 -9.79
C LYS A 192 -12.72 9.68 -8.86
N GLU A 193 -12.72 8.46 -9.37
CA GLU A 193 -12.30 7.27 -8.58
C GLU A 193 -10.79 7.22 -8.33
N PHE A 194 -9.97 7.80 -9.21
CA PHE A 194 -8.52 7.80 -9.13
C PHE A 194 -7.92 9.12 -8.61
N ASN A 195 -8.67 9.86 -7.78
CA ASN A 195 -8.22 11.11 -7.15
C ASN A 195 -7.76 12.18 -8.16
N GLY A 196 -8.33 12.16 -9.37
CA GLY A 196 -8.06 13.12 -10.44
C GLY A 196 -6.91 12.70 -11.37
N ASP A 197 -6.37 11.50 -11.26
CA ASP A 197 -5.50 10.95 -12.30
C ASP A 197 -6.28 10.89 -13.61
N ASP A 198 -5.63 11.23 -14.73
CA ASP A 198 -6.30 11.38 -16.04
C ASP A 198 -5.73 10.45 -17.12
N ARG A 199 -4.61 9.78 -16.84
CA ARG A 199 -3.90 8.92 -17.80
C ARG A 199 -2.96 7.92 -17.12
N PHE A 200 -2.36 7.06 -17.94
CA PHE A 200 -1.19 6.27 -17.56
C PHE A 200 0.08 6.95 -18.07
N LEU A 201 1.13 6.93 -17.25
CA LEU A 201 2.44 7.48 -17.56
C LEU A 201 3.51 6.38 -17.55
N PRO A 202 4.55 6.51 -18.41
CA PRO A 202 5.66 5.57 -18.42
C PRO A 202 6.45 5.62 -17.11
N ILE A 203 6.79 4.43 -16.61
CA ILE A 203 7.65 4.26 -15.43
C ILE A 203 8.71 3.19 -15.68
N THR A 204 9.72 3.17 -14.81
CA THR A 204 10.67 2.07 -14.69
C THR A 204 10.83 1.68 -13.23
N TYR A 205 11.03 0.38 -12.98
CA TYR A 205 11.25 -0.10 -11.62
C TYR A 205 12.50 0.50 -10.98
N GLN A 206 13.56 0.66 -11.76
CA GLN A 206 14.85 1.18 -11.28
C GLN A 206 14.73 2.61 -10.75
N LYS A 207 14.04 3.48 -11.46
CA LYS A 207 13.90 4.89 -11.10
C LYS A 207 12.76 5.11 -10.10
N ASP A 208 11.56 4.67 -10.49
CA ASP A 208 10.34 5.10 -9.82
C ASP A 208 10.05 4.31 -8.53
N TRP A 209 10.68 3.12 -8.36
CA TRP A 209 10.63 2.31 -7.13
C TRP A 209 11.88 2.42 -6.25
N ALA A 210 12.80 3.33 -6.54
CA ALA A 210 14.06 3.46 -5.78
C ALA A 210 13.82 3.66 -4.27
N ILE A 211 12.92 4.56 -3.90
CA ILE A 211 12.57 4.82 -2.50
C ILE A 211 11.93 3.60 -1.79
N VAL A 212 11.14 2.82 -2.52
CA VAL A 212 10.50 1.60 -1.98
C VAL A 212 11.54 0.52 -1.72
N ARG A 213 12.52 0.36 -2.63
CA ARG A 213 13.64 -0.57 -2.44
C ARG A 213 14.52 -0.17 -1.26
N ASP A 214 14.85 1.12 -1.13
CA ASP A 214 15.64 1.63 -0.01
C ASP A 214 14.96 1.34 1.34
N VAL A 215 13.65 1.52 1.43
CA VAL A 215 12.88 1.16 2.62
C VAL A 215 12.95 -0.34 2.90
N ALA A 216 12.79 -1.18 1.88
CA ALA A 216 12.84 -2.63 2.02
C ALA A 216 14.21 -3.13 2.49
N GLU A 217 15.29 -2.59 1.93
CA GLU A 217 16.67 -2.90 2.32
C GLU A 217 16.95 -2.50 3.77
N LYS A 218 16.63 -1.27 4.14
CA LYS A 218 16.85 -0.74 5.50
C LYS A 218 16.02 -1.45 6.57
N THR A 219 14.88 -2.02 6.22
CA THR A 219 14.05 -2.80 7.15
C THR A 219 14.47 -4.27 7.24
N GLY A 220 15.47 -4.70 6.46
CA GLY A 220 15.86 -6.12 6.40
C GLY A 220 14.76 -7.02 5.84
N THR A 221 13.82 -6.44 5.09
CA THR A 221 12.72 -7.15 4.42
C THR A 221 12.86 -7.03 2.90
N PRO A 222 13.98 -7.53 2.32
CA PRO A 222 14.21 -7.45 0.89
C PRO A 222 13.10 -8.22 0.14
N TYR A 223 12.83 -7.80 -1.09
CA TYR A 223 11.86 -8.45 -1.96
C TYR A 223 12.43 -9.78 -2.51
N ASN A 224 12.64 -10.74 -1.63
CA ASN A 224 13.17 -12.08 -1.93
C ASN A 224 12.15 -13.17 -1.61
N LYS A 225 12.50 -14.42 -1.96
CA LYS A 225 11.59 -15.56 -1.78
C LYS A 225 11.21 -15.80 -0.32
N ASN A 226 12.12 -15.67 0.64
CA ASN A 226 11.80 -15.89 2.05
C ASN A 226 10.79 -14.87 2.59
N ALA A 227 10.96 -13.59 2.23
CA ALA A 227 10.00 -12.54 2.59
C ALA A 227 8.64 -12.75 1.89
N TYR A 228 8.66 -13.19 0.63
CA TYR A 228 7.46 -13.55 -0.12
C TYR A 228 6.70 -14.73 0.50
N ASP A 229 7.39 -15.82 0.83
CA ASP A 229 6.77 -17.01 1.45
C ASP A 229 6.16 -16.66 2.81
N ALA A 230 6.82 -15.79 3.60
CA ALA A 230 6.29 -15.30 4.86
C ALA A 230 5.02 -14.45 4.67
N GLU A 231 4.98 -13.62 3.61
CA GLU A 231 3.80 -12.80 3.30
C GLU A 231 2.64 -13.66 2.78
N ALA A 232 2.90 -14.59 1.86
CA ALA A 232 1.90 -15.51 1.34
C ALA A 232 1.23 -16.33 2.47
N LYS A 233 2.03 -16.78 3.44
CA LYS A 233 1.51 -17.46 4.63
C LYS A 233 0.60 -16.55 5.46
N ARG A 234 1.00 -15.30 5.70
CA ARG A 234 0.18 -14.33 6.45
C ARG A 234 -1.15 -14.03 5.76
N GLU A 235 -1.13 -13.87 4.42
CA GLU A 235 -2.35 -13.67 3.63
C GLU A 235 -3.30 -14.87 3.76
N ALA A 236 -2.76 -16.09 3.68
CA ALA A 236 -3.53 -17.32 3.84
C ALA A 236 -4.15 -17.45 5.26
N ASP A 237 -3.36 -17.19 6.30
CA ASP A 237 -3.82 -17.22 7.69
C ASP A 237 -4.92 -16.18 7.94
N ALA A 238 -4.77 -14.97 7.38
CA ALA A 238 -5.77 -13.90 7.48
C ALA A 238 -7.07 -14.26 6.74
N ALA A 239 -6.97 -14.86 5.56
CA ALA A 239 -8.13 -15.33 4.79
C ALA A 239 -8.88 -16.45 5.53
N ALA A 240 -8.16 -17.41 6.09
CA ALA A 240 -8.74 -18.51 6.88
C ALA A 240 -9.48 -17.98 8.12
N LYS A 241 -8.88 -17.04 8.85
CA LYS A 241 -9.51 -16.39 10.00
C LYS A 241 -10.79 -15.67 9.61
N LYS A 242 -10.78 -14.91 8.52
CA LYS A 242 -11.96 -14.19 8.01
C LYS A 242 -13.08 -15.16 7.61
N ALA A 243 -12.75 -16.28 6.98
CA ALA A 243 -13.72 -17.29 6.61
C ALA A 243 -14.39 -17.92 7.84
N LEU A 244 -13.61 -18.22 8.90
CA LEU A 244 -14.14 -18.73 10.18
C LEU A 244 -15.07 -17.71 10.86
N GLU A 245 -14.70 -16.44 10.90
CA GLU A 245 -15.54 -15.38 11.47
C GLU A 245 -16.87 -15.24 10.71
N GLN A 246 -16.85 -15.34 9.38
CA GLN A 246 -18.06 -15.31 8.55
C GLN A 246 -18.98 -16.52 8.79
N GLN A 247 -18.40 -17.71 8.94
CA GLN A 247 -19.17 -18.92 9.27
C GLN A 247 -19.83 -18.83 10.64
N GLN A 248 -19.15 -18.29 11.64
CA GLN A 248 -19.70 -18.09 12.99
C GLN A 248 -20.84 -17.05 13.02
N GLN A 249 -20.76 -16.00 12.19
CA GLN A 249 -21.80 -14.98 12.08
C GLN A 249 -23.05 -15.47 11.30
N SER A 250 -22.87 -16.44 10.40
CA SER A 250 -23.97 -17.03 9.60
C SER A 250 -24.64 -18.23 10.25
N ALA A 251 -24.13 -18.73 11.38
CA ALA A 251 -24.75 -19.80 12.13
C ALA A 251 -26.08 -19.31 12.75
N PRO A 252 -27.20 -20.05 12.57
CA PRO A 252 -28.49 -19.66 13.14
C PRO A 252 -28.37 -19.62 14.67
N LYS A 253 -28.77 -18.49 15.25
CA LYS A 253 -28.93 -18.39 16.72
C LYS A 253 -30.03 -19.37 17.14
N GLN A 254 -29.62 -20.39 17.86
CA GLN A 254 -30.59 -21.32 18.53
C GLN A 254 -31.33 -20.60 19.64
#